data_8a1d98e72b415176882601b1f2168688
#
_entry.id   8a1d98e72b415176882601b1f2168688
#
_cell.length_a   1.000
_cell.length_b   1.000
_cell.length_c   1.000
_cell.angle_alpha   90.00
_cell.angle_beta   90.00
_cell.angle_gamma   90.00
#
_symmetry.space_group_name_H-M   'P 1'
#
loop_
_entity.id
_entity.type
_entity.pdbx_description
1 polymer ?
#
loop_
_entity_poly.entity_id
_entity_poly.type
_entity_poly.pdbx_seq_one_letter_code
_entity_poly.pdbx_strand_id
1 'polypeptide(L)'
;MPSLVQYGIGFLLFAHGWVHFVYVASSQGWFGPGEEWGWNGRSWLLSGILEEQAILALARVPFLLVALGFIGGAIGYLLFSDWWVPVLAGSAVLSAIMYIVMWDGRGTDLSAKGVLGVLVDVGVLVWLFVPS
;
A
#
# COMPACT_ATOMS: atom_id res chain seq x y z
N MET A 1 5.39 -14.75 -24.13
CA MET A 1 5.54 -13.30 -23.89
C MET A 1 4.24 -12.73 -23.34
N PRO A 2 4.30 -11.79 -22.41
CA PRO A 2 3.09 -11.13 -21.90
C PRO A 2 2.38 -10.37 -23.02
N SER A 3 1.04 -10.38 -22.97
CA SER A 3 0.21 -9.55 -23.85
C SER A 3 0.30 -8.07 -23.46
N LEU A 4 -0.18 -7.18 -24.32
CA LEU A 4 -0.27 -5.74 -24.00
C LEU A 4 -1.09 -5.48 -22.74
N VAL A 5 -2.17 -6.24 -22.54
CA VAL A 5 -3.00 -6.16 -21.33
C VAL A 5 -2.21 -6.58 -20.09
N GLN A 6 -1.42 -7.64 -20.18
CA GLN A 6 -0.58 -8.10 -19.07
C GLN A 6 0.50 -7.06 -18.71
N TYR A 7 1.11 -6.43 -19.70
CA TYR A 7 2.04 -5.32 -19.44
C TYR A 7 1.34 -4.14 -18.75
N GLY A 8 0.11 -3.80 -19.18
CA GLY A 8 -0.68 -2.75 -18.54
C GLY A 8 -1.01 -3.06 -17.08
N ILE A 9 -1.47 -4.28 -16.80
CA ILE A 9 -1.74 -4.71 -15.42
C ILE A 9 -0.47 -4.73 -14.57
N GLY A 10 0.61 -5.30 -15.09
CA GLY A 10 1.90 -5.33 -14.39
C GLY A 10 2.42 -3.93 -14.07
N PHE A 11 2.29 -2.99 -15.02
CA PHE A 11 2.66 -1.59 -14.80
C PHE A 11 1.80 -0.94 -13.71
N LEU A 12 0.48 -1.16 -13.69
CA LEU A 12 -0.41 -0.61 -12.65
C LEU A 12 -0.07 -1.16 -11.26
N LEU A 13 0.20 -2.45 -11.16
CA LEU A 13 0.61 -3.08 -9.90
C LEU A 13 1.96 -2.55 -9.41
N PHE A 14 2.92 -2.39 -10.32
CA PHE A 14 4.22 -1.81 -10.01
C PHE A 14 4.09 -0.35 -9.55
N ALA A 15 3.31 0.45 -10.28
CA ALA A 15 3.05 1.85 -9.93
C ALA A 15 2.36 1.97 -8.56
N HIS A 16 1.41 1.08 -8.27
CA HIS A 16 0.76 1.03 -6.96
C HIS A 16 1.76 0.75 -5.84
N GLY A 17 2.63 -0.23 -6.00
CA GLY A 17 3.72 -0.50 -5.05
C GLY A 17 4.68 0.69 -4.89
N TRP A 18 5.00 1.38 -5.99
CA TRP A 18 5.83 2.58 -5.96
C TRP A 18 5.16 3.72 -5.19
N VAL A 19 3.85 3.93 -5.38
CA VAL A 19 3.07 4.91 -4.60
C VAL A 19 3.11 4.59 -3.11
N HIS A 20 2.99 3.32 -2.73
CA HIS A 20 3.15 2.91 -1.33
C HIS A 20 4.54 3.26 -0.77
N PHE A 21 5.59 3.04 -1.57
CA PHE A 21 6.95 3.41 -1.17
C PHE A 21 7.09 4.92 -0.96
N VAL A 22 6.59 5.73 -1.91
CA VAL A 22 6.60 7.20 -1.79
C VAL A 22 5.80 7.64 -0.57
N TYR A 23 4.63 7.03 -0.34
CA TYR A 23 3.80 7.34 0.82
C TYR A 23 4.51 7.09 2.15
N VAL A 24 5.17 5.94 2.31
CA VAL A 24 5.90 5.65 3.54
C VAL A 24 7.13 6.54 3.67
N ALA A 25 7.87 6.78 2.60
CA ALA A 25 9.04 7.65 2.62
C ALA A 25 8.68 9.09 3.01
N SER A 26 7.58 9.62 2.48
CA SER A 26 7.05 10.94 2.87
C SER A 26 6.60 10.95 4.33
N SER A 27 5.89 9.92 4.77
CA SER A 27 5.41 9.80 6.16
C SER A 27 6.57 9.70 7.17
N GLN A 28 7.69 9.13 6.77
CA GLN A 28 8.91 9.03 7.59
C GLN A 28 9.82 10.26 7.48
N GLY A 29 9.48 11.24 6.64
CA GLY A 29 10.28 12.42 6.43
C GLY A 29 11.59 12.18 5.66
N TRP A 30 11.70 11.12 4.90
CA TRP A 30 12.92 10.76 4.16
C TRP A 30 13.25 11.72 3.04
N PHE A 31 12.26 12.44 2.51
CA PHE A 31 12.45 13.47 1.47
C PHE A 31 12.70 14.88 2.02
N GLY A 32 12.74 15.03 3.34
CA GLY A 32 13.00 16.30 4.01
C GLY A 32 11.75 17.00 4.55
N PRO A 33 11.93 18.15 5.25
CA PRO A 33 10.83 18.90 5.82
C PRO A 33 9.96 19.55 4.74
N GLY A 34 8.66 19.70 5.02
CA GLY A 34 7.71 20.38 4.13
C GLY A 34 6.98 19.46 3.16
N GLU A 35 7.20 18.13 3.23
CA GLU A 35 6.41 17.16 2.48
C GLU A 35 5.00 17.08 3.06
N GLU A 36 4.02 17.50 2.28
CA GLU A 36 2.59 17.42 2.66
C GLU A 36 1.98 16.06 2.33
N TRP A 37 2.72 15.24 1.61
CA TRP A 37 2.30 13.90 1.24
C TRP A 37 2.61 12.89 2.34
N GLY A 38 1.74 11.92 2.45
CA GLY A 38 1.92 10.85 3.40
C GLY A 38 1.09 11.04 4.66
N TRP A 39 1.37 10.22 5.62
CA TRP A 39 0.61 10.10 6.84
C TRP A 39 1.32 10.76 8.03
N ASN A 40 0.58 11.40 8.90
CA ASN A 40 1.10 12.21 10.00
C ASN A 40 1.37 11.44 11.31
N GLY A 41 1.22 10.13 11.32
CA GLY A 41 1.41 9.30 12.53
C GLY A 41 0.19 9.24 13.46
N ARG A 42 -0.94 9.81 13.09
CA ARG A 42 -2.17 9.71 13.87
C ARG A 42 -2.99 8.51 13.46
N SER A 43 -3.46 7.74 14.44
CA SER A 43 -4.29 6.56 14.24
C SER A 43 -5.47 6.62 15.19
N TRP A 44 -6.67 6.39 14.66
CA TRP A 44 -7.88 6.33 15.49
C TRP A 44 -7.82 5.23 16.56
N LEU A 45 -7.06 4.16 16.28
CA LEU A 45 -6.92 3.01 17.17
C LEU A 45 -5.74 3.15 18.14
N LEU A 46 -4.60 3.68 17.68
CA LEU A 46 -3.34 3.63 18.43
C LEU A 46 -2.97 4.94 19.12
N SER A 47 -3.47 6.09 18.66
CA SER A 47 -3.10 7.40 19.22
C SER A 47 -3.55 7.61 20.69
N GLY A 48 -4.46 6.79 21.17
CA GLY A 48 -4.84 6.80 22.59
C GLY A 48 -3.86 6.07 23.53
N ILE A 49 -2.96 5.27 22.96
CA ILE A 49 -2.04 4.41 23.73
C ILE A 49 -0.57 4.67 23.37
N LEU A 50 -0.27 5.15 22.17
CA LEU A 50 1.08 5.37 21.67
C LEU A 50 1.26 6.80 21.19
N GLU A 51 2.49 7.30 21.30
CA GLU A 51 2.91 8.58 20.72
C GLU A 51 3.08 8.47 19.20
N GLU A 52 2.93 9.59 18.49
CA GLU A 52 3.05 9.65 17.02
C GLU A 52 4.35 9.01 16.51
N GLN A 53 5.47 9.25 17.15
CA GLN A 53 6.76 8.69 16.75
C GLN A 53 6.80 7.16 16.86
N ALA A 54 6.18 6.60 17.88
CA ALA A 54 6.07 5.15 18.04
C ALA A 54 5.16 4.54 16.96
N ILE A 55 4.05 5.19 16.64
CA ILE A 55 3.13 4.76 15.59
C ILE A 55 3.81 4.81 14.22
N LEU A 56 4.52 5.89 13.90
CA LEU A 56 5.32 6.00 12.66
C LEU A 56 6.36 4.89 12.56
N ALA A 57 7.07 4.60 13.66
CA ALA A 57 8.07 3.54 13.69
C ALA A 57 7.45 2.15 13.48
N LEU A 58 6.30 1.87 14.10
CA LEU A 58 5.57 0.61 13.91
C LEU A 58 5.07 0.43 12.47
N ALA A 59 4.64 1.51 11.83
CA ALA A 59 4.12 1.48 10.47
C ALA A 59 5.21 1.28 9.41
N ARG A 60 6.45 1.63 9.70
CA ARG A 60 7.57 1.61 8.75
C ARG A 60 7.73 0.26 8.06
N VAL A 61 7.86 -0.81 8.82
CA VAL A 61 8.12 -2.15 8.27
C VAL A 61 6.92 -2.69 7.48
N PRO A 62 5.68 -2.69 8.01
CA PRO A 62 4.54 -3.16 7.26
C PRO A 62 4.30 -2.42 5.93
N PHE A 63 4.41 -1.09 5.92
CA PHE A 63 4.25 -0.32 4.68
C PHE A 63 5.35 -0.58 3.66
N LEU A 64 6.59 -0.78 4.10
CA LEU A 64 7.69 -1.19 3.20
C LEU A 64 7.45 -2.60 2.64
N LEU A 65 6.97 -3.54 3.45
CA LEU A 65 6.61 -4.88 2.99
C LEU A 65 5.50 -4.85 1.95
N VAL A 66 4.49 -3.99 2.12
CA VAL A 66 3.43 -3.78 1.14
C VAL A 66 4.01 -3.26 -0.18
N ALA A 67 4.85 -2.23 -0.14
CA ALA A 67 5.48 -1.66 -1.33
C ALA A 67 6.31 -2.71 -2.09
N LEU A 68 7.16 -3.45 -1.40
CA LEU A 68 7.98 -4.52 -1.96
C LEU A 68 7.14 -5.68 -2.47
N GLY A 69 6.05 -6.02 -1.77
CA GLY A 69 5.13 -7.07 -2.16
C GLY A 69 4.40 -6.75 -3.47
N PHE A 70 3.91 -5.53 -3.66
CA PHE A 70 3.29 -5.12 -4.92
C PHE A 70 4.29 -5.06 -6.07
N ILE A 71 5.50 -4.52 -5.84
CA ILE A 71 6.56 -4.48 -6.85
C ILE A 71 7.00 -5.89 -7.23
N GLY A 72 7.30 -6.72 -6.24
CA GLY A 72 7.67 -8.12 -6.46
C GLY A 72 6.57 -8.93 -7.13
N GLY A 73 5.33 -8.78 -6.66
CA GLY A 73 4.16 -9.42 -7.26
C GLY A 73 3.93 -9.02 -8.72
N ALA A 74 4.12 -7.74 -9.05
CA ALA A 74 4.05 -7.25 -10.43
C ALA A 74 5.11 -7.91 -11.32
N ILE A 75 6.34 -8.02 -10.82
CA ILE A 75 7.43 -8.71 -11.54
C ILE A 75 7.09 -10.20 -11.70
N GLY A 76 6.65 -10.87 -10.62
CA GLY A 76 6.26 -12.28 -10.68
C GLY A 76 5.12 -12.54 -11.66
N TYR A 77 4.14 -11.64 -11.71
CA TYR A 77 3.04 -11.69 -12.68
C TYR A 77 3.54 -11.62 -14.13
N LEU A 78 4.46 -10.69 -14.43
CA LEU A 78 5.02 -10.54 -15.77
C LEU A 78 5.96 -11.70 -16.17
N LEU A 79 6.58 -12.36 -15.20
CA LEU A 79 7.44 -13.52 -15.40
C LEU A 79 6.70 -14.86 -15.38
N PHE A 80 5.36 -14.84 -15.22
CA PHE A 80 4.53 -16.05 -15.11
C PHE A 80 4.95 -17.00 -13.97
N SER A 81 5.45 -16.45 -12.86
CA SER A 81 5.86 -17.23 -11.70
C SER A 81 4.64 -17.67 -10.89
N ASP A 82 4.68 -18.84 -10.26
CA ASP A 82 3.54 -19.36 -9.49
C ASP A 82 3.31 -18.61 -8.16
N TRP A 83 4.31 -17.88 -7.68
CA TRP A 83 4.28 -17.21 -6.37
C TRP A 83 3.66 -15.80 -6.37
N TRP A 84 3.34 -15.23 -7.54
CA TRP A 84 2.85 -13.84 -7.60
C TRP A 84 1.47 -13.64 -6.95
N VAL A 85 0.57 -14.63 -7.06
CA VAL A 85 -0.79 -14.54 -6.51
C VAL A 85 -0.78 -14.39 -4.99
N PRO A 86 -0.16 -15.30 -4.21
CA PRO A 86 -0.11 -15.14 -2.77
C PRO A 86 0.63 -13.88 -2.32
N VAL A 87 1.64 -13.44 -3.05
CA VAL A 87 2.38 -12.21 -2.73
C VAL A 87 1.48 -10.99 -2.92
N LEU A 88 0.78 -10.86 -4.04
CA LEU A 88 -0.17 -9.75 -4.26
C LEU A 88 -1.34 -9.79 -3.29
N ALA A 89 -1.92 -10.97 -3.05
CA ALA A 89 -3.03 -11.11 -2.10
C ALA A 89 -2.61 -10.70 -0.69
N GLY A 90 -1.47 -11.19 -0.22
CA GLY A 90 -0.93 -10.82 1.10
C GLY A 90 -0.63 -9.32 1.20
N SER A 91 -0.05 -8.73 0.17
CA SER A 91 0.25 -7.30 0.11
C SER A 91 -1.03 -6.46 0.13
N ALA A 92 -2.05 -6.82 -0.64
CA ALA A 92 -3.32 -6.11 -0.68
C ALA A 92 -4.06 -6.18 0.67
N VAL A 93 -4.10 -7.34 1.31
CA VAL A 93 -4.70 -7.51 2.65
C VAL A 93 -3.94 -6.68 3.69
N LEU A 94 -2.62 -6.79 3.73
CA LEU A 94 -1.80 -6.04 4.67
C LEU A 94 -1.94 -4.53 4.45
N SER A 95 -1.94 -4.08 3.20
CA SER A 95 -2.15 -2.68 2.84
C SER A 95 -3.49 -2.16 3.35
N ALA A 96 -4.58 -2.87 3.07
CA ALA A 96 -5.92 -2.47 3.51
C ALA A 96 -6.01 -2.39 5.05
N ILE A 97 -5.47 -3.38 5.74
CA ILE A 97 -5.42 -3.40 7.22
C ILE A 97 -4.63 -2.20 7.73
N MET A 98 -3.46 -1.94 7.17
CA MET A 98 -2.59 -0.84 7.61
C MET A 98 -3.26 0.52 7.40
N TYR A 99 -3.89 0.78 6.25
CA TYR A 99 -4.60 2.03 6.03
C TYR A 99 -5.80 2.21 6.96
N ILE A 100 -6.54 1.15 7.24
CA ILE A 100 -7.67 1.19 8.17
C ILE A 100 -7.19 1.46 9.60
N VAL A 101 -6.19 0.72 10.08
CA VAL A 101 -5.65 0.85 11.44
C VAL A 101 -4.97 2.22 11.64
N MET A 102 -4.22 2.68 10.64
CA MET A 102 -3.43 3.92 10.71
C MET A 102 -4.23 5.16 10.28
N TRP A 103 -5.51 5.02 9.93
CA TRP A 103 -6.37 6.16 9.63
C TRP A 103 -6.55 7.05 10.87
N ASP A 104 -6.62 8.36 10.66
CA ASP A 104 -6.81 9.33 11.75
C ASP A 104 -8.26 9.44 12.26
N GLY A 105 -9.20 8.69 11.69
CA GLY A 105 -10.61 8.69 12.05
C GLY A 105 -11.41 9.85 11.47
N ARG A 106 -10.81 10.72 10.69
CA ARG A 106 -11.47 11.90 10.09
C ARG A 106 -11.83 11.66 8.63
N GLY A 107 -13.03 12.09 8.24
CA GLY A 107 -13.51 11.99 6.86
C GLY A 107 -13.00 13.07 5.90
N THR A 108 -12.02 13.89 6.31
CA THR A 108 -11.40 14.93 5.48
C THR A 108 -10.13 14.41 4.83
N ASP A 109 -9.82 14.88 3.60
CA ASP A 109 -8.60 14.55 2.86
C ASP A 109 -8.36 13.04 2.70
N LEU A 110 -9.43 12.29 2.43
CA LEU A 110 -9.37 10.82 2.32
C LEU A 110 -8.42 10.35 1.23
N SER A 111 -8.27 11.07 0.12
CA SER A 111 -7.34 10.73 -0.94
C SER A 111 -5.89 10.78 -0.46
N ALA A 112 -5.52 11.80 0.34
CA ALA A 112 -4.20 11.91 0.96
C ALA A 112 -3.98 10.87 2.07
N LYS A 113 -5.05 10.32 2.64
CA LYS A 113 -5.02 9.31 3.71
C LYS A 113 -5.05 7.87 3.20
N GLY A 114 -4.96 7.67 1.89
CA GLY A 114 -4.81 6.35 1.31
C GLY A 114 -6.12 5.65 0.92
N VAL A 115 -7.27 6.33 0.88
CA VAL A 115 -8.55 5.71 0.48
C VAL A 115 -8.49 5.12 -0.92
N LEU A 116 -7.82 5.79 -1.86
CA LEU A 116 -7.60 5.27 -3.22
C LEU A 116 -6.76 3.99 -3.20
N GLY A 117 -5.76 3.92 -2.32
CA GLY A 117 -4.96 2.72 -2.11
C GLY A 117 -5.82 1.54 -1.66
N VAL A 118 -6.69 1.75 -0.67
CA VAL A 118 -7.63 0.70 -0.20
C VAL A 118 -8.57 0.24 -1.31
N LEU A 119 -9.06 1.15 -2.14
CA LEU A 119 -9.91 0.78 -3.29
C LEU A 119 -9.15 -0.07 -4.31
N VAL A 120 -7.90 0.25 -4.58
CA VAL A 120 -7.02 -0.58 -5.45
C VAL A 120 -6.77 -1.95 -4.81
N ASP A 121 -6.49 -2.01 -3.51
CA ASP A 121 -6.29 -3.27 -2.78
C ASP A 121 -7.52 -4.17 -2.88
N VAL A 122 -8.71 -3.63 -2.65
CA VAL A 122 -9.98 -4.37 -2.82
C VAL A 122 -10.15 -4.82 -4.26
N GLY A 123 -9.86 -3.96 -5.24
CA GLY A 123 -9.92 -4.30 -6.66
C GLY A 123 -8.99 -5.45 -7.02
N VAL A 124 -7.77 -5.47 -6.49
CA VAL A 124 -6.80 -6.56 -6.68
C VAL A 124 -7.34 -7.87 -6.08
N LEU A 125 -7.87 -7.84 -4.86
CA LEU A 125 -8.43 -9.03 -4.22
C LEU A 125 -9.65 -9.58 -4.99
N VAL A 126 -10.53 -8.70 -5.46
CA VAL A 126 -11.67 -9.10 -6.30
C VAL A 126 -11.17 -9.74 -7.60
N TRP A 127 -10.21 -9.14 -8.26
CA TRP A 127 -9.62 -9.70 -9.48
C TRP A 127 -8.99 -11.08 -9.26
N LEU A 128 -8.31 -11.28 -8.14
CA LEU A 128 -7.62 -12.54 -7.85
C LEU A 128 -8.56 -13.67 -7.46
N PHE A 129 -9.65 -13.38 -6.76
CA PHE A 129 -10.48 -14.40 -6.10
C PHE A 129 -11.92 -14.47 -6.57
N VAL A 130 -12.42 -13.50 -7.31
CA VAL A 130 -13.76 -13.56 -7.88
C VAL A 130 -13.67 -14.16 -9.28
N PRO A 131 -14.35 -15.31 -9.55
CA PRO A 131 -14.35 -15.91 -10.88
C PRO A 131 -14.98 -14.97 -11.91
N SER A 132 -14.34 -14.88 -13.05
CA SER A 132 -14.84 -14.11 -14.21
C SER A 132 -15.79 -14.95 -15.05
#